data_f362d0b0c648bbcdc0183cbb099c5035
#
_entry.id   f362d0b0c648bbcdc0183cbb099c5035
#
_cell.length_a   1.000
_cell.length_b   1.000
_cell.length_c   1.000
_cell.angle_alpha   90.00
_cell.angle_beta   90.00
_cell.angle_gamma   90.00
#
_symmetry.space_group_name_H-M   'P 1'
#
loop_
_entity.id
_entity.type
_entity.pdbx_description
1 polymer ?
#
loop_
_entity_poly.entity_id
_entity_poly.type
_entity_poly.pdbx_seq_one_letter_code
_entity_poly.pdbx_strand_id
1 'polypeptide(L)'
;MGVNVLSIPAEHVYTRAIQPEGVRFPPDPDIDGKWWPHPALTASYWDEPRDVDLVHIHFGFEHYSPDELRDLVAALPVPLVLTVHDLDNPHLEDQTAHHESLAVLIDAAAQVVTLTSAAAEVIAQRYSRDDVHVIPHPLITETRDPDPAATGAAVFVKSLRGNVVADPAFYRELAEQVPLTVYVHDVDATAELRRALADLNLVVHEPMDDAVLHDAVASHAVCVLPYVRGTHSGWLEMCRDLGVSVAVPDCGCYASQADAPDAVIEYAARDGTAAGHAAAALLERGQILYQGDRRAELEGIKQAYAAVYRAALAETAEVRP
;
A
#
# COMPACT_ATOMS: atom_id res chain seq x y z
N MET A 1 -27.00 2.11 -17.81
CA MET A 1 -26.00 3.18 -17.95
C MET A 1 -24.84 2.81 -17.05
N GLY A 2 -23.60 3.00 -17.49
CA GLY A 2 -22.43 2.77 -16.63
C GLY A 2 -22.32 3.85 -15.57
N VAL A 3 -21.77 3.53 -14.40
CA VAL A 3 -21.50 4.48 -13.32
C VAL A 3 -20.18 5.19 -13.59
N ASN A 4 -20.18 6.53 -13.55
CA ASN A 4 -18.98 7.35 -13.67
C ASN A 4 -18.39 7.64 -12.28
N VAL A 5 -17.29 6.99 -11.92
CA VAL A 5 -16.58 7.17 -10.66
C VAL A 5 -15.33 8.00 -10.90
N LEU A 6 -15.25 9.17 -10.31
CA LEU A 6 -13.99 9.94 -10.30
C LEU A 6 -13.05 9.33 -9.28
N SER A 7 -12.28 8.34 -9.73
CA SER A 7 -11.21 7.72 -8.92
C SER A 7 -9.98 8.63 -8.91
N ILE A 8 -9.41 8.90 -7.74
CA ILE A 8 -8.25 9.77 -7.55
C ILE A 8 -7.13 8.99 -6.86
N PRO A 9 -6.08 8.62 -7.62
CA PRO A 9 -5.98 8.68 -9.08
C PRO A 9 -6.74 7.54 -9.76
N ALA A 10 -7.06 7.73 -11.05
CA ALA A 10 -7.70 6.72 -11.89
C ALA A 10 -6.67 5.73 -12.50
N GLU A 11 -5.46 6.22 -12.80
CA GLU A 11 -4.47 5.48 -13.59
C GLU A 11 -3.39 4.76 -12.75
N HIS A 12 -3.47 4.79 -11.43
CA HIS A 12 -2.59 4.02 -10.58
C HIS A 12 -2.82 2.51 -10.75
N VAL A 13 -1.77 1.69 -10.65
CA VAL A 13 -1.86 0.23 -10.85
C VAL A 13 -2.95 -0.41 -9.97
N TYR A 14 -3.01 0.00 -8.70
CA TYR A 14 -4.03 -0.46 -7.76
C TYR A 14 -5.44 -0.12 -8.25
N THR A 15 -5.70 1.16 -8.60
CA THR A 15 -7.04 1.63 -8.96
C THR A 15 -7.53 1.00 -10.27
N ARG A 16 -6.64 0.79 -11.24
CA ARG A 16 -6.95 0.04 -12.46
C ARG A 16 -7.33 -1.42 -12.16
N ALA A 17 -6.59 -2.07 -11.24
CA ALA A 17 -6.84 -3.47 -10.90
C ALA A 17 -8.21 -3.69 -10.27
N ILE A 18 -8.67 -2.77 -9.42
CA ILE A 18 -9.94 -2.89 -8.69
C ILE A 18 -11.16 -2.40 -9.48
N GLN A 19 -11.00 -1.81 -10.67
CA GLN A 19 -12.11 -1.23 -11.44
C GLN A 19 -13.17 -2.28 -11.78
N PRO A 20 -14.43 -2.13 -11.31
CA PRO A 20 -15.48 -3.09 -11.58
C PRO A 20 -15.98 -3.00 -13.03
N GLU A 21 -16.54 -4.10 -13.52
CA GLU A 21 -17.24 -4.11 -14.81
C GLU A 21 -18.43 -3.14 -14.80
N GLY A 22 -18.60 -2.39 -15.90
CA GLY A 22 -19.66 -1.39 -16.05
C GLY A 22 -19.43 -0.08 -15.30
N VAL A 23 -18.31 0.08 -14.61
CA VAL A 23 -17.88 1.33 -13.99
C VAL A 23 -16.80 1.99 -14.84
N ARG A 24 -16.96 3.29 -15.10
CA ARG A 24 -15.97 4.08 -15.81
C ARG A 24 -15.20 4.97 -14.85
N PHE A 25 -13.86 4.93 -14.92
CA PHE A 25 -12.98 5.90 -14.31
C PHE A 25 -12.56 6.91 -15.39
N PRO A 26 -12.98 8.18 -15.31
CA PRO A 26 -12.42 9.23 -16.15
C PRO A 26 -10.89 9.28 -15.96
N PRO A 27 -10.12 9.54 -17.04
CA PRO A 27 -8.66 9.60 -16.95
C PRO A 27 -8.19 10.71 -16.02
N ASP A 28 -7.03 10.49 -15.40
CA ASP A 28 -6.39 11.53 -14.60
C ASP A 28 -6.02 12.76 -15.44
N PRO A 29 -6.01 13.95 -14.85
CA PRO A 29 -5.53 15.15 -15.54
C PRO A 29 -4.01 15.06 -15.75
N ASP A 30 -3.54 15.59 -16.88
CA ASP A 30 -2.11 15.82 -17.12
C ASP A 30 -1.72 17.22 -16.63
N ILE A 31 -0.96 17.26 -15.54
CA ILE A 31 -0.43 18.51 -14.95
C ILE A 31 1.09 18.44 -15.02
N ASP A 32 1.66 18.97 -16.11
CA ASP A 32 3.11 18.94 -16.36
C ASP A 32 3.72 17.51 -16.26
N GLY A 33 3.03 16.53 -16.85
CA GLY A 33 3.43 15.11 -16.83
C GLY A 33 3.11 14.38 -15.52
N LYS A 34 2.28 14.95 -14.65
CA LYS A 34 1.83 14.36 -13.38
C LYS A 34 0.30 14.42 -13.27
N TRP A 35 -0.27 13.52 -12.45
CA TRP A 35 -1.70 13.54 -12.14
C TRP A 35 -2.03 14.41 -10.90
N TRP A 36 -1.02 14.87 -10.17
CA TRP A 36 -1.17 15.61 -8.91
C TRP A 36 -0.45 16.97 -8.91
N PRO A 37 -0.88 17.95 -8.08
CA PRO A 37 -2.06 17.90 -7.21
C PRO A 37 -3.35 17.84 -8.04
N HIS A 38 -4.24 16.87 -7.71
CA HIS A 38 -5.44 16.60 -8.53
C HIS A 38 -6.48 17.71 -8.33
N PRO A 39 -6.95 18.42 -9.39
CA PRO A 39 -7.81 19.59 -9.25
C PRO A 39 -9.17 19.28 -8.60
N ALA A 40 -9.70 18.06 -8.76
CA ALA A 40 -10.94 17.66 -8.12
C ALA A 40 -10.87 17.54 -6.59
N LEU A 41 -9.68 17.67 -6.01
CA LEU A 41 -9.48 17.78 -4.56
C LEU A 41 -9.53 19.25 -4.07
N THR A 42 -10.00 20.18 -4.91
CA THR A 42 -10.27 21.57 -4.52
C THR A 42 -11.78 21.87 -4.59
N ALA A 43 -12.29 22.69 -3.68
CA ALA A 43 -13.70 23.09 -3.67
C ALA A 43 -14.13 23.75 -4.98
N SER A 44 -13.29 24.65 -5.54
CA SER A 44 -13.58 25.41 -6.77
C SER A 44 -13.75 24.53 -8.02
N TYR A 45 -13.20 23.32 -8.04
CA TYR A 45 -13.44 22.39 -9.16
C TYR A 45 -14.93 22.04 -9.31
N TRP A 46 -15.70 22.08 -8.23
CA TRP A 46 -17.10 21.69 -8.14
C TRP A 46 -18.08 22.86 -8.34
N ASP A 47 -17.58 24.07 -8.61
CA ASP A 47 -18.42 25.22 -8.94
C ASP A 47 -19.23 25.01 -10.24
N GLU A 48 -18.75 24.11 -11.11
CA GLU A 48 -19.45 23.75 -12.35
C GLU A 48 -19.91 22.28 -12.30
N PRO A 49 -21.05 21.96 -12.95
CA PRO A 49 -21.53 20.59 -13.06
C PRO A 49 -20.52 19.64 -13.72
N ARG A 50 -20.36 18.46 -13.17
CA ARG A 50 -19.50 17.39 -13.70
C ARG A 50 -20.31 16.14 -13.99
N ASP A 51 -19.92 15.42 -15.05
CA ASP A 51 -20.52 14.11 -15.40
C ASP A 51 -19.87 13.00 -14.55
N VAL A 52 -20.15 13.05 -13.24
CA VAL A 52 -19.60 12.17 -12.23
C VAL A 52 -20.70 11.78 -11.27
N ASP A 53 -20.85 10.49 -10.98
CA ASP A 53 -21.88 9.96 -10.08
C ASP A 53 -21.37 9.88 -8.62
N LEU A 54 -20.08 9.62 -8.42
CA LEU A 54 -19.42 9.63 -7.12
C LEU A 54 -17.90 9.92 -7.24
N VAL A 55 -17.29 10.35 -6.14
CA VAL A 55 -15.83 10.52 -6.00
C VAL A 55 -15.25 9.38 -5.18
N HIS A 56 -14.15 8.80 -5.61
CA HIS A 56 -13.40 7.82 -4.82
C HIS A 56 -11.95 8.30 -4.62
N ILE A 57 -11.60 8.66 -3.39
CA ILE A 57 -10.25 9.11 -3.03
C ILE A 57 -9.44 7.92 -2.53
N HIS A 58 -8.26 7.72 -3.14
CA HIS A 58 -7.24 6.74 -2.73
C HIS A 58 -5.99 7.43 -2.21
N PHE A 59 -5.47 8.42 -2.96
CA PHE A 59 -4.21 9.12 -2.70
C PHE A 59 -4.32 10.59 -3.13
N GLY A 60 -3.27 11.38 -2.85
CA GLY A 60 -3.11 12.74 -3.37
C GLY A 60 -3.73 13.82 -2.51
N PHE A 61 -4.53 13.48 -1.51
CA PHE A 61 -5.10 14.45 -0.58
C PHE A 61 -4.04 15.06 0.36
N GLU A 62 -2.89 14.46 0.48
CA GLU A 62 -1.76 14.89 1.32
C GLU A 62 -1.13 16.21 0.83
N HIS A 63 -1.49 16.65 -0.36
CA HIS A 63 -1.09 17.95 -0.91
C HIS A 63 -1.94 19.12 -0.41
N TYR A 64 -3.02 18.83 0.29
CA TYR A 64 -4.00 19.77 0.79
C TYR A 64 -4.01 19.81 2.31
N SER A 65 -4.26 21.01 2.86
CA SER A 65 -4.45 21.15 4.30
C SER A 65 -5.80 20.58 4.75
N PRO A 66 -5.95 20.24 6.04
CA PRO A 66 -7.25 19.82 6.57
C PRO A 66 -8.39 20.82 6.33
N ASP A 67 -8.10 22.13 6.32
CA ASP A 67 -9.10 23.16 6.03
C ASP A 67 -9.54 23.14 4.57
N GLU A 68 -8.62 23.02 3.62
CA GLU A 68 -8.96 22.84 2.20
C GLU A 68 -9.78 21.58 1.95
N LEU A 69 -9.50 20.51 2.68
CA LEU A 69 -10.32 19.27 2.59
C LEU A 69 -11.70 19.45 3.21
N ARG A 70 -11.88 20.26 4.27
CA ARG A 70 -13.20 20.64 4.80
C ARG A 70 -14.00 21.44 3.75
N ASP A 71 -13.34 22.37 3.09
CA ASP A 71 -13.98 23.15 2.00
C ASP A 71 -14.36 22.23 0.83
N LEU A 72 -13.48 21.28 0.48
CA LEU A 72 -13.76 20.28 -0.55
C LEU A 72 -15.03 19.46 -0.21
N VAL A 73 -15.07 18.81 0.96
CA VAL A 73 -16.18 17.93 1.32
C VAL A 73 -17.51 18.69 1.42
N ALA A 74 -17.47 19.96 1.83
CA ALA A 74 -18.65 20.83 1.84
C ALA A 74 -19.14 21.21 0.43
N ALA A 75 -18.25 21.21 -0.57
CA ALA A 75 -18.57 21.56 -1.96
C ALA A 75 -18.97 20.35 -2.81
N LEU A 76 -18.71 19.10 -2.36
CA LEU A 76 -19.00 17.90 -3.15
C LEU A 76 -20.50 17.74 -3.42
N PRO A 77 -20.94 17.70 -4.71
CA PRO A 77 -22.35 17.51 -5.06
C PRO A 77 -22.76 16.03 -5.12
N VAL A 78 -21.79 15.12 -4.98
CA VAL A 78 -21.92 13.65 -5.13
C VAL A 78 -21.30 12.95 -3.93
N PRO A 79 -21.68 11.67 -3.64
CA PRO A 79 -21.12 10.95 -2.51
C PRO A 79 -19.61 10.73 -2.65
N LEU A 80 -18.95 10.70 -1.49
CA LEU A 80 -17.54 10.38 -1.34
C LEU A 80 -17.37 8.93 -0.89
N VAL A 81 -16.50 8.19 -1.58
CA VAL A 81 -15.90 6.93 -1.10
C VAL A 81 -14.44 7.20 -0.78
N LEU A 82 -13.95 6.68 0.33
CA LEU A 82 -12.56 6.79 0.73
C LEU A 82 -11.94 5.41 0.92
N THR A 83 -10.81 5.13 0.25
CA THR A 83 -9.95 4.00 0.62
C THR A 83 -8.78 4.50 1.45
N VAL A 84 -8.72 4.10 2.71
CA VAL A 84 -7.62 4.41 3.62
C VAL A 84 -6.48 3.41 3.39
N HIS A 85 -5.50 3.82 2.58
CA HIS A 85 -4.29 3.04 2.32
C HIS A 85 -3.26 3.21 3.43
N ASP A 86 -3.11 4.45 3.92
CA ASP A 86 -2.13 4.82 4.91
C ASP A 86 -2.80 5.49 6.11
N LEU A 87 -2.76 4.82 7.27
CA LEU A 87 -3.12 5.41 8.57
C LEU A 87 -2.02 6.35 9.06
N ASP A 88 -0.78 5.98 8.77
CA ASP A 88 0.40 6.81 8.97
C ASP A 88 1.12 6.96 7.61
N ASN A 89 1.25 8.20 7.14
CA ASN A 89 1.86 8.47 5.84
C ASN A 89 3.36 8.09 5.88
N PRO A 90 3.81 7.19 4.98
CA PRO A 90 5.19 6.71 4.98
C PRO A 90 6.23 7.80 4.70
N HIS A 91 5.83 8.94 4.11
CA HIS A 91 6.71 10.03 3.73
C HIS A 91 6.85 11.12 4.79
N LEU A 92 5.99 11.13 5.81
CA LEU A 92 5.96 12.17 6.84
C LEU A 92 6.50 11.64 8.17
N GLU A 93 7.28 12.45 8.88
CA GLU A 93 7.67 12.17 10.26
C GLU A 93 6.60 12.66 11.24
N ASP A 94 6.12 13.88 11.04
CA ASP A 94 4.97 14.43 11.76
C ASP A 94 3.67 14.02 11.05
N GLN A 95 2.85 13.23 11.74
CA GLN A 95 1.60 12.70 11.23
C GLN A 95 0.38 13.58 11.53
N THR A 96 0.56 14.68 12.27
CA THR A 96 -0.56 15.49 12.82
C THR A 96 -1.52 15.94 11.71
N ALA A 97 -1.00 16.60 10.68
CA ALA A 97 -1.83 17.08 9.58
C ALA A 97 -2.46 15.93 8.77
N HIS A 98 -1.72 14.82 8.59
CA HIS A 98 -2.26 13.63 7.91
C HIS A 98 -3.43 13.02 8.66
N HIS A 99 -3.32 12.86 9.98
CA HIS A 99 -4.40 12.33 10.82
C HIS A 99 -5.63 13.26 10.83
N GLU A 100 -5.43 14.59 10.86
CA GLU A 100 -6.52 15.56 10.74
C GLU A 100 -7.22 15.49 9.38
N SER A 101 -6.45 15.35 8.29
CA SER A 101 -6.98 15.17 6.94
C SER A 101 -7.79 13.88 6.81
N LEU A 102 -7.29 12.76 7.35
CA LEU A 102 -8.02 11.50 7.40
C LEU A 102 -9.32 11.64 8.21
N ALA A 103 -9.30 12.33 9.35
CA ALA A 103 -10.50 12.54 10.15
C ALA A 103 -11.60 13.27 9.35
N VAL A 104 -11.23 14.32 8.60
CA VAL A 104 -12.15 15.06 7.74
C VAL A 104 -12.75 14.17 6.64
N LEU A 105 -11.90 13.40 5.96
CA LEU A 105 -12.35 12.57 4.85
C LEU A 105 -13.17 11.36 5.31
N ILE A 106 -12.78 10.71 6.42
CA ILE A 106 -13.50 9.57 7.00
C ILE A 106 -14.89 9.97 7.48
N ASP A 107 -15.00 11.14 8.15
CA ASP A 107 -16.29 11.67 8.65
C ASP A 107 -17.25 11.99 7.49
N ALA A 108 -16.73 12.54 6.39
CA ALA A 108 -17.52 12.94 5.23
C ALA A 108 -17.84 11.80 4.26
N ALA A 109 -17.10 10.68 4.32
CA ALA A 109 -17.28 9.60 3.36
C ALA A 109 -18.58 8.82 3.61
N ALA A 110 -19.39 8.65 2.55
CA ALA A 110 -20.54 7.75 2.54
C ALA A 110 -20.08 6.30 2.79
N GLN A 111 -18.96 5.90 2.22
CA GLN A 111 -18.39 4.56 2.43
C GLN A 111 -16.89 4.67 2.65
N VAL A 112 -16.38 3.94 3.65
CA VAL A 112 -14.94 3.85 3.96
C VAL A 112 -14.46 2.43 3.69
N VAL A 113 -13.33 2.33 3.02
CA VAL A 113 -12.66 1.06 2.69
C VAL A 113 -11.25 1.08 3.30
N THR A 114 -10.78 -0.06 3.77
CA THR A 114 -9.37 -0.31 4.07
C THR A 114 -8.97 -1.73 3.68
N LEU A 115 -7.69 -2.08 3.77
CA LEU A 115 -7.20 -3.32 3.17
C LEU A 115 -7.12 -4.50 4.15
N THR A 116 -7.14 -4.22 5.46
CA THR A 116 -6.98 -5.25 6.51
C THR A 116 -7.93 -5.01 7.68
N SER A 117 -8.26 -6.08 8.40
CA SER A 117 -9.06 -6.00 9.63
C SER A 117 -8.35 -5.18 10.72
N ALA A 118 -7.01 -5.32 10.85
CA ALA A 118 -6.25 -4.53 11.82
C ALA A 118 -6.35 -3.02 11.53
N ALA A 119 -6.29 -2.61 10.25
CA ALA A 119 -6.48 -1.21 9.89
C ALA A 119 -7.91 -0.74 10.15
N ALA A 120 -8.92 -1.57 9.89
CA ALA A 120 -10.32 -1.24 10.23
C ALA A 120 -10.53 -1.04 11.73
N GLU A 121 -9.90 -1.86 12.57
CA GLU A 121 -9.92 -1.70 14.03
C GLU A 121 -9.29 -0.37 14.47
N VAL A 122 -8.16 0.02 13.86
CA VAL A 122 -7.52 1.32 14.14
C VAL A 122 -8.43 2.47 13.69
N ILE A 123 -9.10 2.37 12.54
CA ILE A 123 -10.07 3.39 12.07
C ILE A 123 -11.21 3.51 13.07
N ALA A 124 -11.80 2.40 13.52
CA ALA A 124 -12.88 2.40 14.48
C ALA A 124 -12.46 3.06 15.81
N GLN A 125 -11.27 2.75 16.30
CA GLN A 125 -10.76 3.30 17.56
C GLN A 125 -10.37 4.77 17.47
N ARG A 126 -9.68 5.17 16.38
CA ARG A 126 -9.11 6.52 16.23
C ARG A 126 -10.13 7.54 15.73
N TYR A 127 -11.02 7.12 14.83
CA TYR A 127 -11.95 7.99 14.12
C TYR A 127 -13.43 7.71 14.44
N SER A 128 -13.72 6.76 15.35
CA SER A 128 -15.09 6.37 15.73
C SER A 128 -15.98 5.95 14.54
N ARG A 129 -15.36 5.30 13.52
CA ARG A 129 -16.01 4.79 12.33
C ARG A 129 -15.88 3.27 12.29
N ASP A 130 -16.96 2.54 12.56
CA ASP A 130 -16.99 1.07 12.68
C ASP A 130 -17.58 0.34 11.45
N ASP A 131 -18.25 1.07 10.56
CA ASP A 131 -18.83 0.56 9.29
C ASP A 131 -17.80 0.61 8.15
N VAL A 132 -16.60 0.06 8.37
CA VAL A 132 -15.50 0.06 7.42
C VAL A 132 -15.50 -1.24 6.61
N HIS A 133 -15.47 -1.13 5.29
CA HIS A 133 -15.29 -2.28 4.42
C HIS A 133 -13.83 -2.72 4.40
N VAL A 134 -13.57 -3.99 4.68
CA VAL A 134 -12.24 -4.59 4.52
C VAL A 134 -12.20 -5.27 3.14
N ILE A 135 -11.43 -4.70 2.22
CA ILE A 135 -11.22 -5.23 0.87
C ILE A 135 -9.72 -5.44 0.68
N PRO A 136 -9.24 -6.69 0.58
CA PRO A 136 -7.81 -6.96 0.55
C PRO A 136 -7.12 -6.36 -0.68
N HIS A 137 -5.81 -6.29 -0.63
CA HIS A 137 -5.00 -5.79 -1.74
C HIS A 137 -5.12 -6.72 -2.97
N PRO A 138 -5.34 -6.20 -4.19
CA PRO A 138 -5.32 -7.03 -5.39
C PRO A 138 -3.92 -7.60 -5.66
N LEU A 139 -3.84 -8.65 -6.47
CA LEU A 139 -2.54 -9.18 -6.91
C LEU A 139 -1.70 -8.07 -7.56
N ILE A 140 -0.40 -8.15 -7.35
CA ILE A 140 0.58 -7.25 -7.98
C ILE A 140 1.13 -7.87 -9.26
N THR A 141 1.34 -9.18 -9.24
CA THR A 141 1.87 -9.93 -10.38
C THR A 141 1.22 -11.31 -10.48
N GLU A 142 1.45 -12.00 -11.60
CA GLU A 142 1.03 -13.39 -11.72
C GLU A 142 1.70 -14.26 -10.65
N THR A 143 0.93 -15.12 -10.01
CA THR A 143 1.44 -16.02 -8.99
C THR A 143 2.46 -16.99 -9.56
N ARG A 144 3.51 -17.23 -8.79
CA ARG A 144 4.55 -18.22 -9.09
C ARG A 144 4.62 -19.26 -7.98
N ASP A 145 4.90 -20.48 -8.36
CA ASP A 145 5.34 -21.48 -7.38
C ASP A 145 6.69 -21.05 -6.81
N PRO A 146 6.93 -21.29 -5.50
CA PRO A 146 8.22 -21.02 -4.90
C PRO A 146 9.35 -21.71 -5.66
N ASP A 147 10.44 -20.99 -5.93
CA ASP A 147 11.61 -21.57 -6.56
C ASP A 147 12.35 -22.47 -5.54
N PRO A 148 12.44 -23.79 -5.76
CA PRO A 148 13.16 -24.68 -4.83
C PRO A 148 14.66 -24.37 -4.73
N ALA A 149 15.21 -23.57 -5.65
CA ALA A 149 16.59 -23.10 -5.61
C ALA A 149 16.74 -21.77 -4.83
N ALA A 150 15.65 -21.09 -4.49
CA ALA A 150 15.70 -19.84 -3.74
C ALA A 150 16.26 -20.07 -2.34
N THR A 151 17.19 -19.22 -1.91
CA THR A 151 17.90 -19.35 -0.63
C THR A 151 18.12 -18.01 0.03
N GLY A 152 18.27 -18.02 1.35
CA GLY A 152 18.60 -16.83 2.12
C GLY A 152 17.50 -15.76 2.12
N ALA A 153 17.85 -14.60 2.65
CA ALA A 153 16.96 -13.45 2.74
C ALA A 153 17.43 -12.29 1.85
N ALA A 154 16.50 -11.46 1.41
CA ALA A 154 16.79 -10.23 0.69
C ALA A 154 16.13 -9.02 1.32
N VAL A 155 16.78 -7.86 1.18
CA VAL A 155 16.22 -6.54 1.45
C VAL A 155 16.36 -5.68 0.21
N PHE A 156 15.30 -4.97 -0.17
CA PHE A 156 15.29 -4.05 -1.31
C PHE A 156 15.13 -2.60 -0.81
N VAL A 157 16.25 -1.89 -0.71
CA VAL A 157 16.30 -0.54 -0.11
C VAL A 157 15.87 0.55 -1.09
N LYS A 158 15.98 0.30 -2.40
CA LYS A 158 15.73 1.31 -3.44
C LYS A 158 16.53 2.60 -3.16
N SER A 159 15.83 3.75 -3.07
CA SER A 159 16.43 5.08 -2.92
C SER A 159 16.44 5.61 -1.48
N LEU A 160 16.36 4.76 -0.45
CA LEU A 160 16.25 5.19 0.96
C LEU A 160 15.13 6.20 1.19
N ARG A 161 13.90 5.78 0.93
CA ARG A 161 12.72 6.59 1.27
C ARG A 161 12.65 6.80 2.79
N GLY A 162 12.03 7.89 3.23
CA GLY A 162 11.97 8.26 4.65
C GLY A 162 11.31 7.23 5.59
N ASN A 163 10.62 6.23 5.05
CA ASN A 163 10.07 5.11 5.81
C ASN A 163 10.96 3.86 5.87
N VAL A 164 12.17 3.90 5.31
CA VAL A 164 13.12 2.77 5.31
C VAL A 164 14.21 3.01 6.34
N VAL A 165 14.62 1.96 7.06
CA VAL A 165 15.74 2.02 8.01
C VAL A 165 17.01 2.44 7.27
N ALA A 166 17.56 3.60 7.64
CA ALA A 166 18.81 4.12 7.06
C ALA A 166 20.06 3.70 7.86
N ASP A 167 19.91 3.21 9.09
CA ASP A 167 21.01 2.80 9.95
C ASP A 167 21.67 1.51 9.42
N PRO A 168 22.97 1.54 9.06
CA PRO A 168 23.70 0.35 8.62
C PRO A 168 23.76 -0.77 9.65
N ALA A 169 23.63 -0.45 10.96
CA ALA A 169 23.67 -1.44 12.02
C ALA A 169 22.54 -2.48 11.86
N PHE A 170 21.33 -2.03 11.49
CA PHE A 170 20.19 -2.92 11.21
C PHE A 170 20.54 -4.04 10.21
N TYR A 171 21.15 -3.68 9.08
CA TYR A 171 21.50 -4.64 8.02
C TYR A 171 22.63 -5.58 8.44
N ARG A 172 23.56 -5.13 9.27
CA ARG A 172 24.64 -5.95 9.79
C ARG A 172 24.13 -6.97 10.81
N GLU A 173 23.32 -6.52 11.75
CA GLU A 173 22.69 -7.40 12.74
C GLU A 173 21.80 -8.46 12.07
N LEU A 174 21.04 -8.09 11.05
CA LEU A 174 20.25 -9.01 10.23
C LEU A 174 21.17 -10.03 9.51
N ALA A 175 22.27 -9.59 8.92
CA ALA A 175 23.21 -10.45 8.21
C ALA A 175 24.00 -11.40 9.14
N GLU A 176 24.08 -11.12 10.43
CA GLU A 176 24.65 -12.03 11.43
C GLU A 176 23.75 -13.26 11.68
N GLN A 177 22.45 -13.17 11.40
CA GLN A 177 21.48 -14.22 11.67
C GLN A 177 21.21 -15.10 10.44
N VAL A 178 21.23 -14.53 9.23
CA VAL A 178 20.88 -15.23 7.99
C VAL A 178 21.79 -14.81 6.82
N PRO A 179 21.99 -15.67 5.81
CA PRO A 179 22.56 -15.23 4.54
C PRO A 179 21.70 -14.12 3.93
N LEU A 180 22.23 -12.89 3.86
CA LEU A 180 21.51 -11.69 3.43
C LEU A 180 22.06 -11.14 2.13
N THR A 181 21.18 -10.79 1.19
CA THR A 181 21.49 -9.95 0.03
C THR A 181 20.79 -8.61 0.16
N VAL A 182 21.52 -7.50 0.04
CA VAL A 182 20.96 -6.14 0.10
C VAL A 182 20.99 -5.54 -1.30
N TYR A 183 19.81 -5.24 -1.85
CA TYR A 183 19.64 -4.57 -3.14
C TYR A 183 19.47 -3.07 -2.93
N VAL A 184 20.29 -2.27 -3.58
CA VAL A 184 20.31 -0.81 -3.42
C VAL A 184 20.44 -0.11 -4.77
N HIS A 185 19.64 0.91 -5.03
CA HIS A 185 19.81 1.73 -6.22
C HIS A 185 21.13 2.51 -6.20
N ASP A 186 21.73 2.66 -7.37
CA ASP A 186 22.93 3.52 -7.55
C ASP A 186 22.50 5.00 -7.68
N VAL A 187 22.21 5.61 -6.53
CA VAL A 187 21.83 7.03 -6.42
C VAL A 187 22.58 7.68 -5.26
N ASP A 188 22.73 9.01 -5.29
CA ASP A 188 23.45 9.76 -4.27
C ASP A 188 22.90 9.54 -2.86
N ALA A 189 21.59 9.46 -2.72
CA ALA A 189 20.93 9.24 -1.42
C ALA A 189 21.34 7.93 -0.73
N THR A 190 21.79 6.93 -1.47
CA THR A 190 22.22 5.63 -0.93
C THR A 190 23.74 5.51 -0.77
N ALA A 191 24.53 6.50 -1.21
CA ALA A 191 25.99 6.40 -1.28
C ALA A 191 26.66 6.14 0.08
N GLU A 192 26.12 6.69 1.15
CA GLU A 192 26.63 6.49 2.51
C GLU A 192 26.32 5.07 3.01
N LEU A 193 25.08 4.61 2.84
CA LEU A 193 24.67 3.26 3.18
C LEU A 193 25.48 2.22 2.39
N ARG A 194 25.67 2.42 1.09
CA ARG A 194 26.46 1.51 0.22
C ARG A 194 27.90 1.39 0.70
N ARG A 195 28.54 2.50 1.12
CA ARG A 195 29.88 2.48 1.69
C ARG A 195 29.94 1.74 3.03
N ALA A 196 28.92 1.95 3.87
CA ALA A 196 28.85 1.31 5.17
C ALA A 196 28.58 -0.20 5.08
N LEU A 197 27.93 -0.70 4.03
CA LEU A 197 27.59 -2.11 3.82
C LEU A 197 28.48 -2.82 2.78
N ALA A 198 29.60 -2.23 2.39
CA ALA A 198 30.44 -2.74 1.30
C ALA A 198 31.06 -4.14 1.56
N ASP A 199 31.08 -4.59 2.81
CA ASP A 199 31.53 -5.91 3.25
C ASP A 199 30.43 -6.98 3.27
N LEU A 200 29.17 -6.59 3.08
CA LEU A 200 28.03 -7.50 2.94
C LEU A 200 27.84 -7.91 1.46
N ASN A 201 26.97 -8.89 1.23
CA ASN A 201 26.51 -9.21 -0.13
C ASN A 201 25.57 -8.11 -0.64
N LEU A 202 26.18 -7.08 -1.23
CA LEU A 202 25.51 -5.87 -1.69
C LEU A 202 25.38 -5.87 -3.21
N VAL A 203 24.14 -5.76 -3.71
CA VAL A 203 23.83 -5.62 -5.13
C VAL A 203 23.45 -4.16 -5.41
N VAL A 204 24.35 -3.42 -6.04
CA VAL A 204 24.11 -2.03 -6.46
C VAL A 204 23.61 -2.04 -7.90
N HIS A 205 22.47 -1.40 -8.17
CA HIS A 205 21.82 -1.49 -9.47
C HIS A 205 21.02 -0.21 -9.81
N GLU A 206 20.83 0.04 -11.10
CA GLU A 206 19.84 0.97 -11.60
C GLU A 206 18.41 0.43 -11.38
N PRO A 207 17.34 1.26 -11.46
CA PRO A 207 15.98 0.75 -11.39
C PRO A 207 15.75 -0.42 -12.37
N MET A 208 15.31 -1.56 -11.83
CA MET A 208 14.98 -2.76 -12.62
C MET A 208 13.60 -2.61 -13.26
N ASP A 209 13.42 -3.18 -14.43
CA ASP A 209 12.09 -3.46 -14.94
C ASP A 209 11.39 -4.54 -14.10
N ASP A 210 10.05 -4.65 -14.24
CA ASP A 210 9.25 -5.53 -13.41
C ASP A 210 9.67 -7.00 -13.51
N ALA A 211 10.04 -7.48 -14.70
CA ALA A 211 10.42 -8.88 -14.90
C ALA A 211 11.72 -9.20 -14.15
N VAL A 212 12.74 -8.34 -14.30
CA VAL A 212 14.04 -8.48 -13.61
C VAL A 212 13.86 -8.36 -12.11
N LEU A 213 13.00 -7.43 -11.64
CA LEU A 213 12.71 -7.26 -10.24
C LEU A 213 12.03 -8.51 -9.65
N HIS A 214 11.00 -9.04 -10.34
CA HIS A 214 10.28 -10.23 -9.89
C HIS A 214 11.21 -11.46 -9.81
N ASP A 215 12.11 -11.62 -10.78
CA ASP A 215 13.09 -12.70 -10.77
C ASP A 215 14.09 -12.53 -9.61
N ALA A 216 14.55 -11.30 -9.35
CA ALA A 216 15.43 -11.02 -8.23
C ALA A 216 14.75 -11.30 -6.88
N VAL A 217 13.48 -10.94 -6.72
CA VAL A 217 12.72 -11.24 -5.49
C VAL A 217 12.51 -12.75 -5.37
N ALA A 218 12.05 -13.44 -6.41
CA ALA A 218 11.76 -14.87 -6.41
C ALA A 218 13.01 -15.76 -6.20
N SER A 219 14.23 -15.24 -6.44
CA SER A 219 15.48 -15.95 -6.19
C SER A 219 15.83 -16.11 -4.70
N HIS A 220 15.08 -15.45 -3.81
CA HIS A 220 15.24 -15.53 -2.36
C HIS A 220 14.04 -16.21 -1.70
N ALA A 221 14.29 -16.97 -0.63
CA ALA A 221 13.23 -17.64 0.12
C ALA A 221 12.46 -16.69 1.04
N VAL A 222 13.12 -15.62 1.50
CA VAL A 222 12.56 -14.61 2.41
C VAL A 222 12.89 -13.21 1.93
N CYS A 223 11.90 -12.32 2.01
CA CYS A 223 12.11 -10.88 1.89
C CYS A 223 11.91 -10.21 3.25
N VAL A 224 12.79 -9.27 3.64
CA VAL A 224 12.64 -8.48 4.86
C VAL A 224 12.26 -7.06 4.48
N LEU A 225 11.17 -6.53 5.02
CA LEU A 225 10.72 -5.16 4.79
C LEU A 225 11.29 -4.24 5.90
N PRO A 226 12.30 -3.40 5.61
CA PRO A 226 12.97 -2.59 6.63
C PRO A 226 12.23 -1.27 6.88
N TYR A 227 10.92 -1.34 7.15
CA TYR A 227 10.12 -0.13 7.31
C TYR A 227 10.11 0.36 8.75
N VAL A 228 9.94 1.68 8.91
CA VAL A 228 9.84 2.35 10.20
C VAL A 228 8.47 3.01 10.41
N ARG A 229 7.64 3.05 9.37
CA ARG A 229 6.27 3.54 9.35
C ARG A 229 5.55 3.13 8.08
N GLY A 230 4.23 3.21 8.09
CA GLY A 230 3.32 2.85 7.01
C GLY A 230 2.19 1.96 7.53
N THR A 231 1.27 1.57 6.68
CA THR A 231 0.11 0.75 7.06
C THR A 231 0.04 -0.55 6.30
N HIS A 232 0.07 -0.49 4.97
CA HIS A 232 0.03 -1.64 4.08
C HIS A 232 1.21 -1.62 3.10
N SER A 233 1.50 -2.76 2.48
CA SER A 233 2.64 -2.88 1.56
C SER A 233 2.31 -3.69 0.33
N GLY A 234 2.36 -3.05 -0.84
CA GLY A 234 2.34 -3.75 -2.12
C GLY A 234 3.57 -4.66 -2.33
N TRP A 235 4.69 -4.37 -1.65
CA TRP A 235 5.86 -5.26 -1.64
C TRP A 235 5.56 -6.60 -0.98
N LEU A 236 4.84 -6.60 0.12
CA LEU A 236 4.40 -7.82 0.78
C LEU A 236 3.55 -8.65 -0.17
N GLU A 237 2.55 -8.03 -0.81
CA GLU A 237 1.68 -8.72 -1.77
C GLU A 237 2.49 -9.30 -2.94
N MET A 238 3.40 -8.51 -3.53
CA MET A 238 4.26 -8.98 -4.62
C MET A 238 5.14 -10.16 -4.18
N CYS A 239 5.73 -10.11 -2.98
CA CYS A 239 6.51 -11.23 -2.45
C CYS A 239 5.65 -12.47 -2.32
N ARG A 240 4.42 -12.35 -1.81
CA ARG A 240 3.50 -13.49 -1.67
C ARG A 240 3.04 -14.01 -3.02
N ASP A 241 2.72 -13.15 -3.98
CA ASP A 241 2.43 -13.54 -5.37
C ASP A 241 3.57 -14.36 -5.98
N LEU A 242 4.82 -14.04 -5.63
CA LEU A 242 6.03 -14.72 -6.10
C LEU A 242 6.44 -15.95 -5.25
N GLY A 243 5.63 -16.35 -4.26
CA GLY A 243 5.91 -17.49 -3.38
C GLY A 243 6.99 -17.24 -2.33
N VAL A 244 7.34 -15.97 -2.06
CA VAL A 244 8.38 -15.56 -1.10
C VAL A 244 7.76 -15.24 0.24
N SER A 245 8.30 -15.78 1.34
CA SER A 245 7.90 -15.46 2.70
C SER A 245 8.44 -14.08 3.14
N VAL A 246 7.75 -13.40 4.06
CA VAL A 246 8.08 -12.00 4.38
C VAL A 246 8.24 -11.77 5.88
N ALA A 247 9.37 -11.21 6.29
CA ALA A 247 9.53 -10.63 7.63
C ALA A 247 9.15 -9.14 7.59
N VAL A 248 8.24 -8.73 8.48
CA VAL A 248 7.64 -7.39 8.48
C VAL A 248 7.82 -6.71 9.84
N PRO A 249 7.95 -5.37 9.89
CA PRO A 249 8.03 -4.66 11.18
C PRO A 249 6.63 -4.51 11.83
N ASP A 250 6.61 -4.36 13.14
CA ASP A 250 5.42 -4.17 13.98
C ASP A 250 4.85 -2.73 13.94
N CYS A 251 5.32 -1.89 13.03
CA CYS A 251 4.93 -0.48 12.95
C CYS A 251 3.71 -0.19 12.06
N GLY A 252 3.02 -1.20 11.57
CA GLY A 252 1.86 -1.06 10.67
C GLY A 252 0.91 -2.25 10.77
N CYS A 253 0.09 -2.43 9.75
CA CYS A 253 -0.85 -3.55 9.66
C CYS A 253 -0.35 -4.68 8.74
N TYR A 254 0.97 -4.76 8.53
CA TYR A 254 1.58 -5.65 7.54
C TYR A 254 1.29 -7.12 7.80
N ALA A 255 1.39 -7.59 9.06
CA ALA A 255 1.11 -8.98 9.40
C ALA A 255 -0.35 -9.38 9.09
N SER A 256 -1.28 -8.42 9.15
CA SER A 256 -2.70 -8.65 8.81
C SER A 256 -2.96 -8.79 7.31
N GLN A 257 -1.96 -8.54 6.45
CA GLN A 257 -2.01 -8.81 5.01
C GLN A 257 -1.66 -10.26 4.66
N ALA A 258 -1.23 -11.07 5.63
CA ALA A 258 -0.79 -12.44 5.37
C ALA A 258 -1.92 -13.30 4.81
N ASP A 259 -1.69 -13.93 3.66
CA ASP A 259 -2.54 -14.97 3.08
C ASP A 259 -2.50 -16.27 3.89
N ALA A 260 -1.34 -16.54 4.52
CA ALA A 260 -1.11 -17.68 5.41
C ALA A 260 -0.35 -17.23 6.66
N PRO A 261 -0.77 -17.66 7.87
CA PRO A 261 -0.16 -17.24 9.13
C PRO A 261 1.34 -17.51 9.24
N ASP A 262 1.80 -18.57 8.56
CA ASP A 262 3.20 -19.02 8.61
C ASP A 262 4.09 -18.36 7.55
N ALA A 263 3.52 -17.65 6.59
CA ALA A 263 4.25 -17.02 5.48
C ALA A 263 4.77 -15.62 5.82
N VAL A 264 4.28 -15.01 6.91
CA VAL A 264 4.66 -13.68 7.38
C VAL A 264 4.98 -13.74 8.86
N ILE A 265 6.12 -13.18 9.26
CA ILE A 265 6.52 -13.04 10.67
C ILE A 265 6.81 -11.59 10.98
N GLU A 266 6.19 -11.09 12.06
CA GLU A 266 6.40 -9.74 12.57
C GLU A 266 7.65 -9.67 13.45
N TYR A 267 8.39 -8.54 13.36
CA TYR A 267 9.56 -8.25 14.20
C TYR A 267 9.49 -6.81 14.72
N ALA A 268 10.17 -6.54 15.84
CA ALA A 268 10.26 -5.20 16.42
C ALA A 268 10.94 -4.23 15.44
N ALA A 269 10.24 -3.17 15.04
CA ALA A 269 10.72 -2.22 14.06
C ALA A 269 12.08 -1.63 14.44
N ARG A 270 13.00 -1.46 13.46
CA ARG A 270 14.37 -0.97 13.61
C ARG A 270 15.32 -1.93 14.32
N ASP A 271 14.90 -3.11 14.76
CA ASP A 271 15.73 -4.13 15.40
C ASP A 271 16.22 -5.14 14.34
N GLY A 272 17.48 -5.02 13.94
CA GLY A 272 18.09 -5.88 12.92
C GLY A 272 18.24 -7.33 13.39
N THR A 273 18.50 -7.55 14.68
CA THR A 273 18.59 -8.88 15.28
C THR A 273 17.21 -9.57 15.29
N ALA A 274 16.15 -8.85 15.69
CA ALA A 274 14.79 -9.37 15.67
C ALA A 274 14.32 -9.67 14.23
N ALA A 275 14.63 -8.80 13.26
CA ALA A 275 14.38 -9.05 11.84
C ALA A 275 15.11 -10.30 11.33
N GLY A 276 16.35 -10.50 11.77
CA GLY A 276 17.14 -11.69 11.46
C GLY A 276 16.56 -12.97 12.04
N HIS A 277 16.10 -12.95 13.28
CA HIS A 277 15.43 -14.10 13.89
C HIS A 277 14.11 -14.44 13.18
N ALA A 278 13.32 -13.42 12.79
CA ALA A 278 12.10 -13.62 12.00
C ALA A 278 12.42 -14.25 10.63
N ALA A 279 13.44 -13.74 9.94
CA ALA A 279 13.89 -14.30 8.67
C ALA A 279 14.42 -15.75 8.81
N ALA A 280 15.19 -16.04 9.85
CA ALA A 280 15.69 -17.39 10.14
C ALA A 280 14.53 -18.38 10.38
N ALA A 281 13.54 -17.97 11.17
CA ALA A 281 12.35 -18.80 11.42
C ALA A 281 11.55 -19.08 10.14
N LEU A 282 11.45 -18.10 9.22
CA LEU A 282 10.81 -18.30 7.91
C LEU A 282 11.63 -19.25 7.03
N LEU A 283 12.95 -19.14 7.03
CA LEU A 283 13.84 -20.05 6.30
C LEU A 283 13.72 -21.50 6.82
N GLU A 284 13.63 -21.69 8.14
CA GLU A 284 13.44 -23.01 8.75
C GLU A 284 12.09 -23.64 8.42
N ARG A 285 11.02 -22.83 8.26
CA ARG A 285 9.69 -23.31 7.83
C ARG A 285 9.68 -23.75 6.38
N GLY A 286 10.61 -23.26 5.58
CA GLY A 286 10.64 -23.46 4.14
C GLY A 286 9.66 -22.54 3.41
N GLN A 287 9.58 -22.72 2.11
CA GLN A 287 8.73 -21.91 1.24
C GLN A 287 7.26 -22.30 1.41
N ILE A 288 6.41 -21.29 1.55
CA ILE A 288 4.96 -21.43 1.71
C ILE A 288 4.28 -20.85 0.48
N LEU A 289 3.57 -21.70 -0.26
CA LEU A 289 2.71 -21.31 -1.38
C LEU A 289 1.68 -20.27 -0.95
N TYR A 290 1.32 -19.37 -1.84
CA TYR A 290 0.15 -18.51 -1.64
C TYR A 290 -1.10 -19.37 -1.38
N GLN A 291 -1.86 -19.06 -0.33
CA GLN A 291 -3.01 -19.82 0.10
C GLN A 291 -4.31 -19.25 -0.48
N GLY A 292 -4.50 -19.38 -1.80
CA GLY A 292 -5.71 -18.89 -2.45
C GLY A 292 -5.61 -18.92 -3.97
N ASP A 293 -6.65 -18.39 -4.61
CA ASP A 293 -6.69 -18.12 -6.05
C ASP A 293 -6.74 -16.60 -6.27
N ARG A 294 -5.58 -16.01 -6.53
CA ARG A 294 -5.43 -14.56 -6.71
C ARG A 294 -6.29 -13.97 -7.82
N ARG A 295 -6.61 -14.76 -8.85
CA ARG A 295 -7.50 -14.30 -9.92
C ARG A 295 -8.96 -14.30 -9.48
N ALA A 296 -9.39 -15.34 -8.77
CA ALA A 296 -10.73 -15.38 -8.19
C ALA A 296 -10.89 -14.30 -7.11
N GLU A 297 -9.87 -14.06 -6.30
CA GLU A 297 -9.83 -12.97 -5.30
C GLU A 297 -9.95 -11.60 -5.97
N LEU A 298 -9.23 -11.35 -7.07
CA LEU A 298 -9.34 -10.10 -7.82
C LEU A 298 -10.77 -9.85 -8.32
N GLU A 299 -11.44 -10.88 -8.82
CA GLU A 299 -12.84 -10.75 -9.24
C GLU A 299 -13.76 -10.48 -8.04
N GLY A 300 -13.50 -11.11 -6.89
CA GLY A 300 -14.19 -10.81 -5.62
C GLY A 300 -13.97 -9.36 -5.16
N ILE A 301 -12.75 -8.84 -5.28
CA ILE A 301 -12.39 -7.45 -4.96
C ILE A 301 -13.18 -6.48 -5.85
N LYS A 302 -13.22 -6.71 -7.16
CA LYS A 302 -14.02 -5.87 -8.09
C LYS A 302 -15.50 -5.89 -7.74
N GLN A 303 -16.05 -7.06 -7.40
CA GLN A 303 -17.44 -7.19 -6.97
C GLN A 303 -17.70 -6.44 -5.66
N ALA A 304 -16.76 -6.48 -4.70
CA ALA A 304 -16.85 -5.74 -3.45
C ALA A 304 -16.86 -4.22 -3.69
N TYR A 305 -15.96 -3.70 -4.54
CA TYR A 305 -15.99 -2.28 -4.92
C TYR A 305 -17.27 -1.89 -5.65
N ALA A 306 -17.81 -2.75 -6.53
CA ALA A 306 -19.12 -2.50 -7.15
C ALA A 306 -20.24 -2.42 -6.10
N ALA A 307 -20.19 -3.19 -5.04
CA ALA A 307 -21.16 -3.12 -3.94
C ALA A 307 -20.99 -1.83 -3.12
N VAL A 308 -19.77 -1.43 -2.81
CA VAL A 308 -19.44 -0.15 -2.13
C VAL A 308 -19.99 1.03 -2.92
N TYR A 309 -19.78 1.09 -4.24
CA TYR A 309 -20.28 2.18 -5.06
C TYR A 309 -21.81 2.23 -5.11
N ARG A 310 -22.48 1.05 -5.19
CA ARG A 310 -23.95 1.00 -5.12
C ARG A 310 -24.48 1.49 -3.78
N ALA A 311 -23.84 1.13 -2.67
CA ALA A 311 -24.22 1.61 -1.34
C ALA A 311 -24.09 3.12 -1.23
N ALA A 312 -22.95 3.69 -1.63
CA ALA A 312 -22.74 5.14 -1.62
C ALA A 312 -23.78 5.92 -2.43
N LEU A 313 -24.16 5.40 -3.61
CA LEU A 313 -25.18 6.03 -4.45
C LEU A 313 -26.58 5.92 -3.86
N ALA A 314 -26.91 4.82 -3.16
CA ALA A 314 -28.22 4.63 -2.53
C ALA A 314 -28.46 5.57 -1.35
N GLU A 315 -27.44 5.78 -0.50
CA GLU A 315 -27.54 6.72 0.64
C GLU A 315 -27.85 8.14 0.19
N THR A 316 -27.25 8.58 -0.93
CA THR A 316 -27.50 9.93 -1.47
C THR A 316 -28.92 10.08 -2.05
N ALA A 317 -29.52 8.99 -2.54
CA ALA A 317 -30.89 9.01 -3.07
C ALA A 317 -31.94 9.14 -1.96
N GLU A 318 -31.66 8.64 -0.76
CA GLU A 318 -32.56 8.73 0.40
C GLU A 318 -32.52 10.12 1.09
N VAL A 319 -31.42 10.87 0.93
CA VAL A 319 -31.22 12.19 1.56
C VAL A 319 -31.76 13.35 0.69
N ARG A 320 -31.99 13.12 -0.61
CA ARG A 320 -32.59 14.14 -1.50
C ARG A 320 -34.12 14.08 -1.40
N PRO A 321 -34.80 15.13 -0.82
CA PRO A 321 -36.24 15.21 -0.68
C PRO A 321 -36.95 15.36 -2.03
#